data_1aa040857541c0cdde71b4605f37f7f2
#
_entry.id   1aa040857541c0cdde71b4605f37f7f2
#
_cell.length_a   1.000
_cell.length_b   1.000
_cell.length_c   1.000
_cell.angle_alpha   90.00
_cell.angle_beta   90.00
_cell.angle_gamma   90.00
#
_symmetry.space_group_name_H-M   'P 1'
#
loop_
_entity.id
_entity.type
_entity.pdbx_description
1 polymer ?
#
loop_
_entity_poly.entity_id
_entity_poly.type
_entity_poly.pdbx_seq_one_letter_code
_entity_poly.pdbx_strand_id
1 'polypeptide(L)'
;MTQKRFLEAIIVGSGFGGAVACCRLAARWPGEVMLLERGKRYPKGSFARSPHDFANNFWSEAEPGRPRKLNGLFDIRNYRRMDSVVSAGLGGGSLIYANVFMPAPAWVFETRWPAQVNAAALAPYYRISQSVLGARPVPPAQGDARRTIQRTTLYTAFAKADGATSRPADICVFFGKGYAAQQGPALPIGEQERNRYGASQTSCTYCGECDVGCNVHAKNTLDLNYLFAAEKQHGALIETSCEATRITPLNEAGAEDTTADGRHGYRVDYRDDAGNARHAFARRVVVSAGTLGSNELLLRCRDEFGTLPRLSRKLGEGFSGNGDFLSFVTGGERDADPNYGPVITQYIDYGLQQPIDGKPAFLLEDAAYPSFAAWYVEGIRPALSLSYIFTRIARMLRLVWRFAVQSLGSGKWGGSVVAYLHALLKGDVSYRSSVLLFMGHDAADGVMSLRGGKLALDWPQKTSRPLYDAIVACGKRFKEFTKASSYIPQPTWSRPVRNNITVHPLGGCALAEDAAHGVVSSIAGSRGQAFGYRSLYVADGSIFPTGVGANPSATIAALAEWIAEDITGNTPDDTLGVPHA
;
A
#
# COMPACT_ATOMS: atom_id res chain seq x y z
N MET A 1 -16.79 -41.92 -9.14
CA MET A 1 -15.82 -40.80 -9.28
C MET A 1 -16.60 -39.51 -9.10
N THR A 2 -16.40 -38.78 -8.00
CA THR A 2 -17.00 -37.47 -7.79
C THR A 2 -16.51 -36.54 -8.89
N GLN A 3 -17.45 -36.00 -9.68
CA GLN A 3 -17.14 -35.08 -10.78
C GLN A 3 -16.37 -33.88 -10.20
N LYS A 4 -15.15 -33.60 -10.71
CA LYS A 4 -14.37 -32.46 -10.29
C LYS A 4 -15.14 -31.18 -10.57
N ARG A 5 -15.43 -30.36 -9.53
CA ARG A 5 -16.04 -29.05 -9.74
C ARG A 5 -14.99 -28.09 -10.28
N PHE A 6 -15.22 -27.54 -11.46
CA PHE A 6 -14.43 -26.46 -12.03
C PHE A 6 -15.09 -25.11 -11.77
N LEU A 7 -14.32 -24.19 -11.25
CA LEU A 7 -14.70 -22.78 -11.18
C LEU A 7 -14.38 -22.08 -12.50
N GLU A 8 -15.01 -20.96 -12.77
CA GLU A 8 -14.64 -20.13 -13.91
C GLU A 8 -13.31 -19.41 -13.66
N ALA A 9 -13.04 -18.98 -12.43
CA ALA A 9 -11.74 -18.38 -12.09
C ALA A 9 -11.32 -18.63 -10.64
N ILE A 10 -10.01 -18.73 -10.43
CA ILE A 10 -9.36 -18.60 -9.12
C ILE A 10 -8.47 -17.38 -9.16
N ILE A 11 -8.66 -16.48 -8.17
CA ILE A 11 -7.85 -15.28 -7.96
C ILE A 11 -6.90 -15.55 -6.78
N VAL A 12 -5.61 -15.31 -6.95
CA VAL A 12 -4.60 -15.50 -5.91
C VAL A 12 -4.16 -14.13 -5.39
N GLY A 13 -4.58 -13.77 -4.18
CA GLY A 13 -4.34 -12.49 -3.54
C GLY A 13 -5.50 -11.51 -3.68
N SER A 14 -5.71 -10.68 -2.65
CA SER A 14 -6.85 -9.76 -2.51
C SER A 14 -6.45 -8.27 -2.54
N GLY A 15 -5.23 -7.95 -2.99
CA GLY A 15 -4.76 -6.58 -3.20
C GLY A 15 -5.50 -5.87 -4.33
N PHE A 16 -5.05 -4.66 -4.73
CA PHE A 16 -5.76 -3.84 -5.73
C PHE A 16 -6.10 -4.62 -7.00
N GLY A 17 -5.15 -5.34 -7.58
CA GLY A 17 -5.40 -6.12 -8.77
C GLY A 17 -6.39 -7.27 -8.56
N GLY A 18 -6.17 -8.06 -7.49
CA GLY A 18 -7.02 -9.22 -7.19
C GLY A 18 -8.44 -8.85 -6.79
N ALA A 19 -8.63 -7.74 -6.08
CA ALA A 19 -9.94 -7.24 -5.70
C ALA A 19 -10.76 -6.80 -6.93
N VAL A 20 -10.14 -6.03 -7.83
CA VAL A 20 -10.76 -5.63 -9.11
C VAL A 20 -11.10 -6.85 -9.94
N ALA A 21 -10.13 -7.75 -10.19
CA ALA A 21 -10.35 -8.96 -10.96
C ALA A 21 -11.46 -9.83 -10.35
N CYS A 22 -11.44 -10.05 -9.02
CA CYS A 22 -12.47 -10.83 -8.33
C CYS A 22 -13.86 -10.23 -8.55
N CYS A 23 -14.02 -8.93 -8.38
CA CYS A 23 -15.31 -8.25 -8.55
C CYS A 23 -15.82 -8.37 -9.99
N ARG A 24 -14.98 -8.06 -10.98
CA ARG A 24 -15.37 -8.07 -12.39
C ARG A 24 -15.69 -9.47 -12.91
N LEU A 25 -14.86 -10.45 -12.53
CA LEU A 25 -15.08 -11.84 -12.94
C LEU A 25 -16.30 -12.43 -12.21
N ALA A 26 -16.51 -12.13 -10.93
CA ALA A 26 -17.68 -12.58 -10.21
C ALA A 26 -18.99 -11.96 -10.75
N ALA A 27 -18.97 -10.70 -11.16
CA ALA A 27 -20.11 -10.08 -11.85
C ALA A 27 -20.43 -10.79 -13.18
N ARG A 28 -19.40 -11.31 -13.88
CA ARG A 28 -19.58 -12.05 -15.14
C ARG A 28 -20.00 -13.50 -14.92
N TRP A 29 -19.48 -14.15 -13.86
CA TRP A 29 -19.74 -15.56 -13.52
C TRP A 29 -20.11 -15.69 -12.03
N PRO A 30 -21.33 -15.30 -11.63
CA PRO A 30 -21.76 -15.30 -10.23
C PRO A 30 -21.66 -16.69 -9.59
N GLY A 31 -21.05 -16.74 -8.39
CA GLY A 31 -20.88 -17.99 -7.65
C GLY A 31 -19.80 -18.94 -8.18
N GLU A 32 -19.12 -18.60 -9.30
CA GLU A 32 -18.11 -19.43 -9.95
C GLU A 32 -16.68 -18.86 -9.89
N VAL A 33 -16.46 -17.87 -9.02
CA VAL A 33 -15.16 -17.25 -8.79
C VAL A 33 -14.73 -17.48 -7.34
N MET A 34 -13.50 -17.96 -7.14
CA MET A 34 -12.87 -18.11 -5.83
C MET A 34 -11.69 -17.16 -5.71
N LEU A 35 -11.54 -16.52 -4.55
CA LEU A 35 -10.38 -15.74 -4.20
C LEU A 35 -9.67 -16.37 -2.99
N LEU A 36 -8.36 -16.57 -3.10
CA LEU A 36 -7.49 -17.08 -2.04
C LEU A 36 -6.63 -15.93 -1.49
N GLU A 37 -6.79 -15.60 -0.21
CA GLU A 37 -5.99 -14.60 0.50
C GLU A 37 -5.21 -15.27 1.64
N ARG A 38 -3.88 -15.09 1.68
CA ARG A 38 -3.04 -15.69 2.72
C ARG A 38 -3.26 -15.10 4.11
N GLY A 39 -3.65 -13.83 4.19
CA GLY A 39 -3.95 -13.15 5.44
C GLY A 39 -5.41 -13.30 5.87
N LYS A 40 -5.70 -12.82 7.07
CA LYS A 40 -7.04 -12.87 7.67
C LYS A 40 -7.89 -11.65 7.29
N ARG A 41 -9.17 -11.67 7.68
CA ARG A 41 -10.03 -10.47 7.68
C ARG A 41 -9.71 -9.58 8.88
N TYR A 42 -9.83 -8.27 8.69
CA TYR A 42 -9.66 -7.27 9.74
C TYR A 42 -10.97 -6.50 9.97
N PRO A 43 -11.87 -6.98 10.85
CA PRO A 43 -13.09 -6.27 11.20
C PRO A 43 -12.82 -4.89 11.82
N LYS A 44 -13.83 -4.02 11.81
CA LYS A 44 -13.77 -2.72 12.47
C LYS A 44 -13.27 -2.85 13.92
N GLY A 45 -12.26 -2.08 14.30
CA GLY A 45 -11.67 -2.10 15.64
C GLY A 45 -10.62 -3.17 15.90
N SER A 46 -10.27 -4.03 14.92
CA SER A 46 -9.37 -5.17 15.13
C SER A 46 -7.89 -4.87 14.86
N PHE A 47 -7.55 -3.70 14.35
CA PHE A 47 -6.15 -3.33 14.09
C PHE A 47 -5.44 -2.98 15.40
N ALA A 48 -4.20 -3.45 15.55
CA ALA A 48 -3.36 -3.24 16.72
C ALA A 48 -3.14 -1.75 17.05
N ARG A 49 -3.25 -1.39 18.34
CA ARG A 49 -3.05 -0.01 18.82
C ARG A 49 -2.19 0.08 20.10
N SER A 50 -1.91 -1.03 20.75
CA SER A 50 -0.93 -1.06 21.83
C SER A 50 0.45 -1.47 21.31
N PRO A 51 1.56 -1.08 21.96
CA PRO A 51 2.89 -1.55 21.58
C PRO A 51 3.03 -3.08 21.62
N HIS A 52 2.35 -3.73 22.55
CA HIS A 52 2.35 -5.20 22.67
C HIS A 52 1.62 -5.85 21.48
N ASP A 53 0.43 -5.37 21.14
CA ASP A 53 -0.35 -5.91 20.03
C ASP A 53 0.36 -5.64 18.70
N PHE A 54 0.98 -4.45 18.56
CA PHE A 54 1.73 -4.09 17.38
C PHE A 54 2.96 -4.99 17.19
N ALA A 55 3.72 -5.28 18.25
CA ALA A 55 4.85 -6.21 18.19
C ALA A 55 4.45 -7.63 17.76
N ASN A 56 3.20 -8.01 18.01
CA ASN A 56 2.64 -9.30 17.60
C ASN A 56 1.99 -9.29 16.22
N ASN A 57 1.95 -8.14 15.54
CA ASN A 57 1.23 -7.95 14.27
C ASN A 57 2.12 -8.12 13.03
N PHE A 58 3.25 -8.82 13.18
CA PHE A 58 4.16 -9.12 12.08
C PHE A 58 3.97 -10.55 11.59
N TRP A 59 3.93 -10.68 10.26
CA TRP A 59 3.99 -11.96 9.58
C TRP A 59 5.39 -12.57 9.75
N SER A 60 5.48 -13.82 10.09
CA SER A 60 6.77 -14.50 10.21
C SER A 60 6.67 -15.91 9.64
N GLU A 61 7.56 -16.22 8.74
CA GLU A 61 7.74 -17.59 8.26
C GLU A 61 8.42 -18.45 9.31
N ALA A 62 8.29 -19.78 9.19
CA ALA A 62 8.97 -20.70 10.09
C ALA A 62 10.49 -20.59 9.93
N GLU A 63 11.18 -20.34 11.02
CA GLU A 63 12.63 -20.40 11.15
C GLU A 63 13.02 -21.48 12.18
N PRO A 64 14.26 -22.02 12.14
CA PRO A 64 14.72 -22.95 13.17
C PRO A 64 14.49 -22.37 14.58
N GLY A 65 13.69 -23.07 15.39
CA GLY A 65 13.35 -22.65 16.75
C GLY A 65 12.25 -21.59 16.88
N ARG A 66 11.63 -21.14 15.77
CA ARG A 66 10.47 -20.22 15.79
C ARG A 66 9.32 -20.81 14.99
N PRO A 67 8.12 -20.94 15.58
CA PRO A 67 6.95 -21.39 14.83
C PRO A 67 6.54 -20.35 13.78
N ARG A 68 5.98 -20.83 12.67
CA ARG A 68 5.37 -19.99 11.65
C ARG A 68 4.22 -19.17 12.26
N LYS A 69 4.22 -17.86 12.04
CA LYS A 69 3.18 -16.96 12.50
C LYS A 69 2.51 -16.28 11.29
N LEU A 70 1.39 -16.83 10.86
CA LEU A 70 0.70 -16.43 9.63
C LEU A 70 -0.48 -15.49 9.85
N ASN A 71 -0.57 -14.82 10.99
CA ASN A 71 -1.70 -13.97 11.33
C ASN A 71 -1.35 -12.48 11.53
N GLY A 72 -0.11 -12.10 11.22
CA GLY A 72 0.33 -10.71 11.26
C GLY A 72 -0.11 -9.93 10.02
N LEU A 73 -0.36 -8.62 10.20
CA LEU A 73 -0.69 -7.70 9.11
C LEU A 73 0.53 -7.34 8.26
N PHE A 74 1.66 -7.10 8.92
CA PHE A 74 2.88 -6.63 8.27
C PHE A 74 3.82 -7.79 7.95
N ASP A 75 4.14 -7.95 6.67
CA ASP A 75 5.17 -8.86 6.18
C ASP A 75 6.37 -8.00 5.75
N ILE A 76 7.42 -8.03 6.58
CA ILE A 76 8.66 -7.29 6.32
C ILE A 76 9.69 -8.27 5.80
N ARG A 77 10.07 -8.10 4.53
CA ARG A 77 11.07 -8.93 3.87
C ARG A 77 12.38 -8.19 3.73
N ASN A 78 13.42 -8.80 4.24
CA ASN A 78 14.76 -8.24 4.24
C ASN A 78 15.58 -8.83 3.09
N TYR A 79 16.06 -7.96 2.20
CA TYR A 79 16.92 -8.32 1.08
C TYR A 79 18.22 -7.50 1.14
N ARG A 80 19.19 -7.93 0.36
CA ARG A 80 20.43 -7.17 0.25
C ARG A 80 20.16 -5.81 -0.42
N ARG A 81 20.35 -4.72 0.33
CA ARG A 81 20.18 -3.31 -0.08
C ARG A 81 18.74 -2.82 -0.26
N MET A 82 17.75 -3.67 -0.05
CA MET A 82 16.36 -3.30 -0.13
C MET A 82 15.56 -4.12 0.88
N ASP A 83 14.87 -3.44 1.78
CA ASP A 83 13.83 -4.05 2.59
C ASP A 83 12.47 -3.73 1.96
N SER A 84 11.53 -4.64 2.07
CA SER A 84 10.18 -4.41 1.56
C SER A 84 9.14 -4.67 2.63
N VAL A 85 8.20 -3.74 2.79
CA VAL A 85 7.07 -3.88 3.71
C VAL A 85 5.82 -4.09 2.87
N VAL A 86 5.17 -5.24 3.05
CA VAL A 86 3.90 -5.58 2.42
C VAL A 86 2.90 -6.03 3.48
N SER A 87 1.63 -6.14 3.12
CA SER A 87 0.59 -6.57 4.05
C SER A 87 0.04 -7.95 3.72
N ALA A 88 -0.46 -8.63 4.75
CA ALA A 88 -1.21 -9.88 4.64
C ALA A 88 -2.58 -9.70 5.31
N GLY A 89 -3.64 -9.75 4.51
CA GLY A 89 -5.03 -9.57 4.95
C GLY A 89 -5.96 -9.28 3.80
N LEU A 90 -7.25 -9.54 3.99
CA LEU A 90 -8.26 -9.29 2.97
C LEU A 90 -8.33 -7.80 2.62
N GLY A 91 -7.97 -7.47 1.38
CA GLY A 91 -7.76 -6.11 0.90
C GLY A 91 -6.29 -5.77 0.62
N GLY A 92 -5.35 -6.67 0.97
CA GLY A 92 -3.92 -6.53 0.66
C GLY A 92 -3.34 -5.20 1.11
N GLY A 93 -2.55 -4.56 0.24
CA GLY A 93 -1.89 -3.28 0.48
C GLY A 93 -2.83 -2.15 0.92
N SER A 94 -4.12 -2.20 0.56
CA SER A 94 -5.08 -1.18 0.97
C SER A 94 -5.28 -1.10 2.50
N LEU A 95 -4.93 -2.16 3.23
CA LEU A 95 -5.03 -2.17 4.68
C LEU A 95 -4.01 -1.25 5.36
N ILE A 96 -2.85 -1.04 4.74
CA ILE A 96 -1.73 -0.27 5.30
C ILE A 96 -1.28 0.91 4.43
N TYR A 97 -1.88 1.16 3.24
CA TYR A 97 -1.47 2.27 2.38
C TYR A 97 -1.85 3.63 2.99
N ALA A 98 -1.16 4.68 2.54
CA ALA A 98 -1.41 6.06 2.96
C ALA A 98 -2.58 6.74 2.21
N ASN A 99 -3.42 5.97 1.55
CA ASN A 99 -4.68 6.31 0.88
C ASN A 99 -4.58 7.12 -0.40
N VAL A 100 -3.39 7.51 -0.85
CA VAL A 100 -3.25 8.38 -2.02
C VAL A 100 -3.69 7.68 -3.30
N PHE A 101 -4.49 8.37 -4.09
CA PHE A 101 -4.87 8.00 -5.43
C PHE A 101 -4.20 8.96 -6.42
N MET A 102 -3.15 8.51 -7.06
CA MET A 102 -2.38 9.31 -8.01
C MET A 102 -2.12 8.51 -9.29
N PRO A 103 -2.72 8.88 -10.42
CA PRO A 103 -2.36 8.30 -11.70
C PRO A 103 -0.87 8.48 -12.00
N ALA A 104 -0.25 7.49 -12.65
CA ALA A 104 1.12 7.62 -13.11
C ALA A 104 1.24 8.79 -14.11
N PRO A 105 2.32 9.58 -14.05
CA PRO A 105 2.56 10.66 -15.02
C PRO A 105 2.65 10.13 -16.45
N ALA A 106 2.12 10.88 -17.40
CA ALA A 106 2.01 10.44 -18.81
C ALA A 106 3.36 10.02 -19.41
N TRP A 107 4.42 10.76 -19.13
CA TRP A 107 5.76 10.49 -19.65
C TRP A 107 6.35 9.14 -19.19
N VAL A 108 5.89 8.60 -18.04
CA VAL A 108 6.33 7.29 -17.55
C VAL A 108 5.99 6.19 -18.56
N PHE A 109 4.83 6.30 -19.19
CA PHE A 109 4.39 5.36 -20.23
C PHE A 109 5.18 5.46 -21.54
N GLU A 110 5.95 6.52 -21.74
CA GLU A 110 6.82 6.70 -22.90
C GLU A 110 8.18 6.00 -22.75
N THR A 111 8.41 5.35 -21.60
CA THR A 111 9.67 4.67 -21.31
C THR A 111 9.66 3.21 -21.79
N ARG A 112 9.63 2.24 -20.89
CA ARG A 112 9.65 0.79 -21.21
C ARG A 112 8.25 0.17 -21.32
N TRP A 113 7.18 0.96 -21.31
CA TRP A 113 5.83 0.46 -21.43
C TRP A 113 5.48 0.13 -22.89
N PRO A 114 4.67 -0.92 -23.15
CA PRO A 114 4.14 -1.18 -24.49
C PRO A 114 3.29 0.00 -24.99
N ALA A 115 3.37 0.30 -26.28
CA ALA A 115 2.72 1.49 -26.89
C ALA A 115 1.21 1.58 -26.63
N GLN A 116 0.52 0.44 -26.53
CA GLN A 116 -0.92 0.36 -26.26
C GLN A 116 -1.28 0.65 -24.80
N VAL A 117 -0.29 0.68 -23.89
CA VAL A 117 -0.48 1.02 -22.47
C VAL A 117 0.05 2.44 -22.24
N ASN A 118 -0.82 3.41 -22.28
CA ASN A 118 -0.49 4.82 -22.14
C ASN A 118 -1.54 5.57 -21.32
N ALA A 119 -1.25 6.82 -20.97
CA ALA A 119 -2.13 7.62 -20.11
C ALA A 119 -3.54 7.79 -20.69
N ALA A 120 -3.68 7.95 -22.01
CA ALA A 120 -4.99 8.11 -22.66
C ALA A 120 -5.79 6.80 -22.63
N ALA A 121 -5.15 5.67 -22.92
CA ALA A 121 -5.78 4.34 -22.89
C ALA A 121 -6.24 3.96 -21.46
N LEU A 122 -5.49 4.35 -20.43
CA LEU A 122 -5.84 4.05 -19.05
C LEU A 122 -6.77 5.08 -18.39
N ALA A 123 -6.98 6.25 -19.00
CA ALA A 123 -7.82 7.30 -18.43
C ALA A 123 -9.24 6.87 -18.03
N PRO A 124 -9.98 6.04 -18.80
CA PRO A 124 -11.30 5.54 -18.39
C PRO A 124 -11.22 4.71 -17.10
N TYR A 125 -10.23 3.84 -17.00
CA TYR A 125 -10.07 2.93 -15.87
C TYR A 125 -9.59 3.65 -14.60
N TYR A 126 -8.78 4.71 -14.73
CA TYR A 126 -8.47 5.60 -13.62
C TYR A 126 -9.72 6.28 -13.08
N ARG A 127 -10.61 6.79 -13.96
CA ARG A 127 -11.88 7.41 -13.52
C ARG A 127 -12.78 6.43 -12.78
N ILE A 128 -12.90 5.20 -13.27
CA ILE A 128 -13.66 4.14 -12.62
C ILE A 128 -13.09 3.86 -11.23
N SER A 129 -11.79 3.56 -11.15
CA SER A 129 -11.13 3.24 -9.88
C SER A 129 -11.17 4.40 -8.89
N GLN A 130 -11.01 5.65 -9.36
CA GLN A 130 -11.14 6.85 -8.54
C GLN A 130 -12.53 6.98 -7.93
N SER A 131 -13.55 6.74 -8.74
CA SER A 131 -14.94 6.77 -8.32
C SER A 131 -15.27 5.64 -7.34
N VAL A 132 -14.83 4.40 -7.63
CA VAL A 132 -15.05 3.24 -6.73
C VAL A 132 -14.40 3.45 -5.37
N LEU A 133 -13.16 3.93 -5.37
CA LEU A 133 -12.41 4.18 -4.15
C LEU A 133 -12.78 5.51 -3.46
N GLY A 134 -13.66 6.32 -4.07
CA GLY A 134 -14.12 7.58 -3.52
C GLY A 134 -12.99 8.57 -3.26
N ALA A 135 -11.96 8.57 -4.12
CA ALA A 135 -10.75 9.36 -3.91
C ALA A 135 -11.02 10.86 -4.13
N ARG A 136 -10.80 11.66 -3.08
CA ARG A 136 -11.03 13.10 -3.03
C ARG A 136 -10.01 13.77 -2.12
N PRO A 137 -9.75 15.07 -2.28
CA PRO A 137 -8.98 15.83 -1.30
C PRO A 137 -9.65 15.80 0.08
N VAL A 138 -8.88 16.09 1.11
CA VAL A 138 -9.42 16.28 2.47
C VAL A 138 -10.43 17.44 2.45
N PRO A 139 -11.63 17.27 3.03
CA PRO A 139 -12.58 18.39 3.16
C PRO A 139 -11.97 19.59 3.87
N PRO A 140 -12.30 20.82 3.45
CA PRO A 140 -11.83 22.02 4.14
C PRO A 140 -12.30 22.04 5.60
N ALA A 141 -11.54 22.71 6.46
CA ALA A 141 -11.92 22.93 7.85
C ALA A 141 -13.25 23.69 7.90
N GLN A 142 -14.26 23.11 8.55
CA GLN A 142 -15.59 23.70 8.70
C GLN A 142 -16.02 23.58 10.17
N GLY A 143 -16.31 24.72 10.79
CA GLY A 143 -16.77 24.78 12.18
C GLY A 143 -15.75 24.22 13.18
N ASP A 144 -16.22 23.88 14.36
CA ASP A 144 -15.38 23.43 15.49
C ASP A 144 -14.86 21.99 15.35
N ALA A 145 -15.44 21.19 14.45
CA ALA A 145 -15.15 19.76 14.33
C ALA A 145 -13.89 19.46 13.52
N ARG A 146 -13.59 20.23 12.47
CA ARG A 146 -12.41 20.06 11.62
C ARG A 146 -11.48 21.24 11.77
N ARG A 147 -10.34 20.98 12.38
CA ARG A 147 -9.29 22.01 12.50
C ARG A 147 -8.31 21.92 11.32
N THR A 148 -7.61 23.00 11.05
CA THR A 148 -6.54 23.05 10.05
C THR A 148 -5.46 22.01 10.37
N ILE A 149 -5.07 21.26 9.35
CA ILE A 149 -3.98 20.29 9.47
C ILE A 149 -2.65 21.04 9.35
N GLN A 150 -1.93 21.16 10.46
CA GLN A 150 -0.73 22.02 10.59
C GLN A 150 0.39 21.56 9.64
N ARG A 151 0.60 20.25 9.49
CA ARG A 151 1.63 19.75 8.56
C ARG A 151 1.34 20.11 7.11
N THR A 152 0.07 20.12 6.67
CA THR A 152 -0.30 20.60 5.33
C THR A 152 0.13 22.04 5.12
N THR A 153 -0.12 22.90 6.10
CA THR A 153 0.32 24.31 6.09
C THR A 153 1.84 24.42 6.07
N LEU A 154 2.53 23.62 6.88
CA LEU A 154 4.00 23.61 6.98
C LEU A 154 4.65 23.20 5.65
N TYR A 155 4.16 22.13 5.02
CA TYR A 155 4.72 21.64 3.75
C TYR A 155 4.40 22.60 2.59
N THR A 156 3.23 23.23 2.57
CA THR A 156 2.91 24.28 1.59
C THR A 156 3.86 25.47 1.73
N ALA A 157 4.15 25.88 2.96
CA ALA A 157 5.11 26.97 3.21
C ALA A 157 6.54 26.57 2.81
N PHE A 158 6.94 25.32 3.06
CA PHE A 158 8.23 24.79 2.59
C PHE A 158 8.31 24.75 1.07
N ALA A 159 7.31 24.24 0.39
CA ALA A 159 7.29 24.19 -1.07
C ALA A 159 7.51 25.58 -1.68
N LYS A 160 6.80 26.59 -1.16
CA LYS A 160 6.98 27.98 -1.61
C LYS A 160 8.39 28.48 -1.37
N ALA A 161 8.99 28.18 -0.22
CA ALA A 161 10.35 28.60 0.11
C ALA A 161 11.43 27.88 -0.72
N ASP A 162 11.16 26.63 -1.11
CA ASP A 162 12.08 25.77 -1.90
C ASP A 162 11.87 25.94 -3.43
N GLY A 163 10.97 26.81 -3.86
CA GLY A 163 10.67 27.06 -5.27
C GLY A 163 9.93 25.91 -5.97
N ALA A 164 9.24 25.07 -5.20
CA ALA A 164 8.47 23.94 -5.70
C ALA A 164 6.96 24.17 -5.58
N THR A 165 6.16 23.30 -6.20
CA THR A 165 4.69 23.38 -6.19
C THR A 165 4.12 22.31 -5.28
N SER A 166 3.32 22.70 -4.26
CA SER A 166 2.49 21.78 -3.50
C SER A 166 1.10 21.66 -4.10
N ARG A 167 0.52 20.47 -4.04
CA ARG A 167 -0.84 20.17 -4.51
C ARG A 167 -1.57 19.29 -3.50
N PRO A 168 -2.89 19.50 -3.28
CA PRO A 168 -3.71 18.55 -2.53
C PRO A 168 -3.64 17.16 -3.16
N ALA A 169 -3.59 16.13 -2.33
CA ALA A 169 -3.68 14.75 -2.78
C ALA A 169 -5.14 14.28 -2.78
N ASP A 170 -5.56 13.59 -3.83
CA ASP A 170 -6.78 12.80 -3.79
C ASP A 170 -6.52 11.57 -2.92
N ILE A 171 -7.35 11.35 -1.90
CA ILE A 171 -7.17 10.26 -0.94
C ILE A 171 -8.42 9.39 -0.84
N CYS A 172 -8.21 8.09 -0.78
CA CYS A 172 -9.27 7.07 -0.65
C CYS A 172 -9.73 6.98 0.81
N VAL A 173 -10.36 8.03 1.32
CA VAL A 173 -10.88 8.13 2.68
C VAL A 173 -12.35 8.54 2.63
N PHE A 174 -13.17 7.89 3.43
CA PHE A 174 -14.59 8.13 3.51
C PHE A 174 -14.89 9.36 4.37
N PHE A 175 -15.46 10.36 3.74
CA PHE A 175 -16.00 11.58 4.35
C PHE A 175 -17.53 11.69 4.13
N GLY A 176 -18.19 10.61 3.73
CA GLY A 176 -19.60 10.54 3.36
C GLY A 176 -19.81 10.24 1.87
N LYS A 177 -20.88 9.49 1.54
CA LYS A 177 -21.16 9.11 0.14
C LYS A 177 -21.45 10.33 -0.73
N GLY A 178 -22.12 11.36 -0.20
CA GLY A 178 -22.38 12.61 -0.92
C GLY A 178 -21.10 13.37 -1.26
N TYR A 179 -20.14 13.44 -0.34
CA TYR A 179 -18.83 14.06 -0.60
C TYR A 179 -18.04 13.28 -1.66
N ALA A 180 -17.98 11.96 -1.54
CA ALA A 180 -17.32 11.11 -2.52
C ALA A 180 -17.89 11.28 -3.94
N ALA A 181 -19.21 11.40 -4.06
CA ALA A 181 -19.91 11.62 -5.32
C ALA A 181 -19.92 13.09 -5.81
N GLN A 182 -19.36 14.05 -5.06
CA GLN A 182 -19.46 15.51 -5.33
C GLN A 182 -20.90 16.06 -5.34
N GLN A 183 -21.79 15.43 -4.61
CA GLN A 183 -23.23 15.78 -4.55
C GLN A 183 -23.62 16.44 -3.22
N GLY A 184 -22.68 16.59 -2.28
CA GLY A 184 -22.97 17.17 -0.99
C GLY A 184 -21.73 17.44 -0.13
N PRO A 185 -21.92 18.04 1.05
CA PRO A 185 -20.83 18.27 2.00
C PRO A 185 -20.32 16.97 2.61
N ALA A 186 -19.15 17.03 3.24
CA ALA A 186 -18.66 15.93 4.05
C ALA A 186 -19.51 15.74 5.31
N LEU A 187 -19.72 14.49 5.71
CA LEU A 187 -20.38 14.15 6.97
C LEU A 187 -19.60 14.69 8.18
N PRO A 188 -20.26 14.93 9.31
CA PRO A 188 -19.60 15.17 10.58
C PRO A 188 -18.57 14.11 10.93
N ILE A 189 -17.54 14.48 11.70
CA ILE A 189 -16.48 13.57 12.15
C ILE A 189 -17.09 12.41 12.95
N GLY A 190 -16.76 11.16 12.56
CA GLY A 190 -17.20 9.95 13.29
C GLY A 190 -18.62 9.52 13.02
N GLU A 191 -19.37 10.20 12.14
CA GLU A 191 -20.72 9.81 11.76
C GLU A 191 -20.70 8.57 10.86
N GLN A 192 -21.67 7.66 11.03
CA GLN A 192 -21.77 6.40 10.29
C GLN A 192 -22.76 6.50 9.15
N GLU A 193 -22.40 5.92 8.04
CA GLU A 193 -23.25 5.79 6.86
C GLU A 193 -22.95 4.47 6.12
N ARG A 194 -23.87 3.97 5.33
CA ARG A 194 -23.56 2.94 4.32
C ARG A 194 -23.02 3.61 3.07
N ASN A 195 -21.89 3.12 2.57
CA ASN A 195 -21.39 3.57 1.28
C ASN A 195 -22.28 3.09 0.13
N ARG A 196 -22.05 3.53 -1.09
CA ARG A 196 -22.86 3.21 -2.25
C ARG A 196 -22.90 1.71 -2.63
N TYR A 197 -22.03 0.89 -2.06
CA TYR A 197 -22.00 -0.56 -2.24
C TYR A 197 -22.65 -1.31 -1.09
N GLY A 198 -23.12 -0.61 -0.06
CA GLY A 198 -23.83 -1.19 1.08
C GLY A 198 -22.96 -1.48 2.30
N ALA A 199 -21.63 -1.30 2.21
CA ALA A 199 -20.73 -1.49 3.35
C ALA A 199 -20.89 -0.34 4.37
N SER A 200 -20.90 -0.68 5.68
CA SER A 200 -20.96 0.32 6.75
C SER A 200 -19.60 0.97 6.95
N GLN A 201 -19.54 2.29 6.85
CA GLN A 201 -18.34 3.10 7.06
C GLN A 201 -18.60 4.23 8.05
N THR A 202 -17.53 4.77 8.61
CA THR A 202 -17.55 5.92 9.52
C THR A 202 -16.77 7.05 8.87
N SER A 203 -17.28 8.28 8.90
CA SER A 203 -16.55 9.45 8.45
C SER A 203 -15.23 9.59 9.21
N CYS A 204 -14.16 10.01 8.52
CA CYS A 204 -12.80 10.05 9.06
C CYS A 204 -12.71 10.80 10.39
N THR A 205 -12.03 10.21 11.36
CA THR A 205 -11.82 10.76 12.71
C THR A 205 -10.52 11.56 12.85
N TYR A 206 -9.77 11.74 11.77
CA TYR A 206 -8.53 12.52 11.72
C TYR A 206 -7.44 12.04 12.67
N CYS A 207 -7.35 10.74 12.94
CA CYS A 207 -6.45 10.14 13.93
C CYS A 207 -4.99 9.95 13.48
N GLY A 208 -4.65 10.16 12.19
CA GLY A 208 -3.28 9.99 11.69
C GLY A 208 -2.78 8.53 11.59
N GLU A 209 -3.68 7.54 11.62
CA GLU A 209 -3.32 6.12 11.82
C GLU A 209 -3.55 5.24 10.58
N CYS A 210 -3.65 5.82 9.38
CA CYS A 210 -4.06 5.05 8.19
C CYS A 210 -3.09 3.93 7.82
N ASP A 211 -1.80 4.11 7.99
CA ASP A 211 -0.73 3.18 7.65
C ASP A 211 -0.59 1.97 8.60
N VAL A 212 -1.33 1.98 9.72
CA VAL A 212 -1.42 0.85 10.65
C VAL A 212 -2.83 0.22 10.68
N GLY A 213 -3.65 0.49 9.66
CA GLY A 213 -5.02 0.06 9.51
C GLY A 213 -6.04 1.03 10.12
N CYS A 214 -7.28 0.99 9.66
CA CYS A 214 -8.32 1.94 10.05
C CYS A 214 -9.36 1.30 10.98
N ASN A 215 -9.28 1.55 12.28
CA ASN A 215 -10.19 0.96 13.26
C ASN A 215 -11.62 1.47 13.20
N VAL A 216 -11.89 2.54 12.45
CA VAL A 216 -13.24 3.09 12.26
C VAL A 216 -13.82 2.82 10.87
N HIS A 217 -13.08 2.13 9.98
CA HIS A 217 -13.47 1.89 8.59
C HIS A 217 -13.77 3.18 7.81
N ALA A 218 -13.05 4.27 8.11
CA ALA A 218 -13.08 5.47 7.27
C ALA A 218 -12.21 5.33 6.02
N LYS A 219 -11.18 4.51 6.07
CA LYS A 219 -10.31 4.22 4.95
C LYS A 219 -11.04 3.35 3.94
N ASN A 220 -11.02 3.73 2.65
CA ASN A 220 -11.64 2.96 1.57
C ASN A 220 -10.73 1.78 1.20
N THR A 221 -10.68 0.79 2.08
CA THR A 221 -10.03 -0.48 1.84
C THR A 221 -10.86 -1.35 0.91
N LEU A 222 -10.23 -2.25 0.19
CA LEU A 222 -10.86 -3.01 -0.89
C LEU A 222 -11.96 -3.98 -0.41
N ASP A 223 -11.92 -4.40 0.85
CA ASP A 223 -12.97 -5.18 1.51
C ASP A 223 -14.27 -4.41 1.76
N LEU A 224 -14.26 -3.08 1.60
CA LEU A 224 -15.43 -2.20 1.75
C LEU A 224 -16.05 -1.75 0.41
N ASN A 225 -15.45 -2.12 -0.72
CA ASN A 225 -15.91 -1.77 -2.07
C ASN A 225 -15.84 -2.97 -3.03
N TYR A 226 -14.77 -3.15 -3.82
CA TYR A 226 -14.67 -4.24 -4.80
C TYR A 226 -14.93 -5.63 -4.21
N LEU A 227 -14.28 -5.99 -3.12
CA LEU A 227 -14.46 -7.31 -2.51
C LEU A 227 -15.82 -7.43 -1.81
N PHE A 228 -16.34 -6.32 -1.27
CA PHE A 228 -17.70 -6.31 -0.71
C PHE A 228 -18.73 -6.63 -1.79
N ALA A 229 -18.65 -5.96 -2.94
CA ALA A 229 -19.54 -6.22 -4.07
C ALA A 229 -19.35 -7.66 -4.60
N ALA A 230 -18.11 -8.11 -4.78
CA ALA A 230 -17.80 -9.46 -5.23
C ALA A 230 -18.46 -10.53 -4.34
N GLU A 231 -18.30 -10.41 -3.02
CA GLU A 231 -18.80 -11.40 -2.06
C GLU A 231 -20.32 -11.28 -1.86
N LYS A 232 -20.84 -10.07 -1.63
CA LYS A 232 -22.23 -9.86 -1.19
C LYS A 232 -23.22 -9.74 -2.35
N GLN A 233 -22.77 -9.26 -3.52
CA GLN A 233 -23.67 -9.05 -4.67
C GLN A 233 -23.49 -10.14 -5.73
N HIS A 234 -22.24 -10.61 -5.93
CA HIS A 234 -21.94 -11.55 -7.00
C HIS A 234 -21.61 -12.97 -6.52
N GLY A 235 -21.63 -13.22 -5.20
CA GLY A 235 -21.45 -14.56 -4.65
C GLY A 235 -20.04 -15.14 -4.81
N ALA A 236 -19.01 -14.30 -4.93
CA ALA A 236 -17.63 -14.76 -4.96
C ALA A 236 -17.27 -15.54 -3.68
N LEU A 237 -16.55 -16.64 -3.82
CA LEU A 237 -16.06 -17.46 -2.73
C LEU A 237 -14.72 -16.89 -2.24
N ILE A 238 -14.73 -16.15 -1.12
CA ILE A 238 -13.53 -15.53 -0.57
C ILE A 238 -13.01 -16.34 0.61
N GLU A 239 -11.89 -17.03 0.38
CA GLU A 239 -11.18 -17.85 1.35
C GLU A 239 -9.98 -17.09 1.89
N THR A 240 -9.99 -16.77 3.18
CA THR A 240 -8.90 -16.08 3.90
C THR A 240 -8.06 -17.07 4.71
N SER A 241 -6.85 -16.66 5.11
CA SER A 241 -5.85 -17.55 5.72
C SER A 241 -5.50 -18.75 4.82
N CYS A 242 -5.60 -18.54 3.49
CA CYS A 242 -5.36 -19.55 2.46
C CYS A 242 -4.22 -19.12 1.55
N GLU A 243 -3.07 -19.78 1.64
CA GLU A 243 -1.88 -19.47 0.87
C GLU A 243 -1.74 -20.38 -0.36
N ALA A 244 -1.87 -19.82 -1.56
CA ALA A 244 -1.60 -20.55 -2.80
C ALA A 244 -0.11 -20.92 -2.90
N THR A 245 0.16 -22.19 -3.22
CA THR A 245 1.53 -22.72 -3.21
C THR A 245 2.01 -23.23 -4.56
N ARG A 246 1.08 -23.64 -5.45
CA ARG A 246 1.44 -24.20 -6.76
C ARG A 246 0.29 -24.07 -7.75
N ILE A 247 0.61 -23.81 -8.99
CA ILE A 247 -0.31 -23.80 -10.13
C ILE A 247 0.18 -24.84 -11.14
N THR A 248 -0.72 -25.72 -11.56
CA THR A 248 -0.41 -26.79 -12.54
C THR A 248 -1.47 -26.81 -13.63
N PRO A 249 -1.11 -26.74 -14.92
CA PRO A 249 -2.06 -26.86 -16.01
C PRO A 249 -2.59 -28.29 -16.12
N LEU A 250 -3.74 -28.42 -16.74
CA LEU A 250 -4.45 -29.69 -16.90
C LEU A 250 -4.51 -30.08 -18.39
N ASN A 251 -4.51 -31.41 -18.65
CA ASN A 251 -4.83 -31.97 -19.95
C ASN A 251 -6.35 -32.10 -20.14
N GLU A 252 -6.76 -32.57 -21.30
CA GLU A 252 -8.17 -32.78 -21.69
C GLU A 252 -8.94 -33.72 -20.74
N ALA A 253 -8.25 -34.70 -20.16
CA ALA A 253 -8.82 -35.61 -19.15
C ALA A 253 -8.94 -34.98 -17.76
N GLY A 254 -8.51 -33.72 -17.60
CA GLY A 254 -8.49 -33.00 -16.30
C GLY A 254 -7.40 -33.52 -15.36
N ALA A 255 -6.39 -34.22 -15.84
CA ALA A 255 -5.21 -34.61 -15.08
C ALA A 255 -4.12 -33.55 -15.19
N GLU A 256 -3.26 -33.45 -14.15
CA GLU A 256 -2.10 -32.55 -14.16
C GLU A 256 -1.16 -32.93 -15.33
N ASP A 257 -0.75 -31.91 -16.10
CA ASP A 257 0.16 -32.05 -17.22
C ASP A 257 1.02 -30.79 -17.37
N THR A 258 2.28 -30.88 -16.98
CA THR A 258 3.23 -29.78 -17.04
C THR A 258 3.60 -29.36 -18.46
N THR A 259 3.25 -30.17 -19.46
CA THR A 259 3.45 -29.86 -20.89
C THR A 259 2.24 -29.15 -21.50
N ALA A 260 1.09 -29.14 -20.82
CA ALA A 260 -0.13 -28.47 -21.29
C ALA A 260 0.02 -26.92 -21.28
N ASP A 261 -0.77 -26.29 -22.16
CA ASP A 261 -0.76 -24.82 -22.31
C ASP A 261 -1.84 -24.10 -21.48
N GLY A 262 -2.56 -24.82 -20.63
CA GLY A 262 -3.63 -24.29 -19.79
C GLY A 262 -5.01 -24.18 -20.46
N ARG A 263 -5.17 -24.60 -21.73
CA ARG A 263 -6.48 -24.54 -22.43
C ARG A 263 -7.59 -25.36 -21.74
N HIS A 264 -7.22 -26.38 -20.98
CA HIS A 264 -8.15 -27.21 -20.22
C HIS A 264 -8.28 -26.81 -18.75
N GLY A 265 -7.71 -25.64 -18.37
CA GLY A 265 -7.74 -25.10 -17.03
C GLY A 265 -6.54 -25.52 -16.18
N TYR A 266 -6.67 -25.25 -14.90
CA TYR A 266 -5.60 -25.37 -13.92
C TYR A 266 -6.07 -26.03 -12.63
N ARG A 267 -5.15 -26.68 -11.95
CA ARG A 267 -5.22 -26.99 -10.53
C ARG A 267 -4.39 -25.95 -9.76
N VAL A 268 -4.97 -25.38 -8.72
CA VAL A 268 -4.30 -24.50 -7.76
C VAL A 268 -4.23 -25.23 -6.43
N ASP A 269 -3.02 -25.52 -5.96
CA ASP A 269 -2.79 -26.04 -4.61
C ASP A 269 -2.60 -24.89 -3.65
N TYR A 270 -3.18 -25.01 -2.45
CA TYR A 270 -3.06 -24.02 -1.39
C TYR A 270 -3.04 -24.69 0.00
N ARG A 271 -2.60 -23.93 1.00
CA ARG A 271 -2.67 -24.34 2.41
C ARG A 271 -3.74 -23.52 3.12
N ASP A 272 -4.58 -24.17 3.89
CA ASP A 272 -5.57 -23.52 4.73
C ASP A 272 -4.96 -23.01 6.06
N ASP A 273 -5.79 -22.37 6.91
CA ASP A 273 -5.38 -21.80 8.22
C ASP A 273 -4.72 -22.83 9.14
N ALA A 274 -5.19 -24.08 9.10
CA ALA A 274 -4.61 -25.18 9.85
C ALA A 274 -3.33 -25.77 9.23
N GLY A 275 -2.91 -25.27 8.07
CA GLY A 275 -1.74 -25.74 7.32
C GLY A 275 -2.02 -26.98 6.46
N ASN A 276 -3.28 -27.43 6.35
CA ASN A 276 -3.64 -28.56 5.52
C ASN A 276 -3.49 -28.24 4.03
N ALA A 277 -2.99 -29.19 3.27
CA ALA A 277 -2.94 -29.10 1.82
C ALA A 277 -4.35 -29.24 1.23
N ARG A 278 -4.74 -28.26 0.42
CA ARG A 278 -6.00 -28.17 -0.30
C ARG A 278 -5.72 -27.91 -1.77
N HIS A 279 -6.74 -28.12 -2.62
CA HIS A 279 -6.66 -27.74 -4.01
C HIS A 279 -8.04 -27.38 -4.57
N ALA A 280 -8.03 -26.57 -5.62
CA ALA A 280 -9.22 -26.22 -6.40
C ALA A 280 -8.88 -26.25 -7.90
N PHE A 281 -9.91 -26.38 -8.74
CA PHE A 281 -9.79 -26.42 -10.19
C PHE A 281 -10.52 -25.23 -10.80
N ALA A 282 -9.90 -24.57 -11.78
CA ALA A 282 -10.52 -23.47 -12.49
C ALA A 282 -10.14 -23.45 -13.97
N ARG A 283 -11.00 -22.82 -14.77
CA ARG A 283 -10.72 -22.57 -16.19
C ARG A 283 -9.66 -21.49 -16.35
N ARG A 284 -9.64 -20.51 -15.43
CA ARG A 284 -8.74 -19.35 -15.42
C ARG A 284 -8.08 -19.18 -14.06
N VAL A 285 -6.86 -18.68 -14.07
CA VAL A 285 -6.16 -18.28 -12.85
C VAL A 285 -5.65 -16.85 -13.03
N VAL A 286 -5.94 -15.97 -12.04
CA VAL A 286 -5.38 -14.62 -11.98
C VAL A 286 -4.45 -14.53 -10.78
N VAL A 287 -3.18 -14.35 -11.03
CA VAL A 287 -2.15 -14.16 -9.98
C VAL A 287 -2.08 -12.68 -9.64
N SER A 288 -2.38 -12.34 -8.38
CA SER A 288 -2.43 -10.98 -7.84
C SER A 288 -1.92 -10.94 -6.38
N ALA A 289 -0.90 -11.75 -6.09
CA ALA A 289 -0.33 -11.90 -4.75
C ALA A 289 0.62 -10.74 -4.35
N GLY A 290 0.60 -9.65 -5.10
CA GLY A 290 1.54 -8.53 -5.00
C GLY A 290 2.89 -8.87 -5.61
N THR A 291 3.71 -7.85 -5.86
CA THR A 291 4.97 -8.02 -6.60
C THR A 291 5.83 -9.16 -6.07
N LEU A 292 6.05 -9.22 -4.76
CA LEU A 292 6.90 -10.25 -4.17
C LEU A 292 6.22 -11.63 -4.21
N GLY A 293 4.94 -11.71 -3.83
CA GLY A 293 4.21 -12.98 -3.79
C GLY A 293 3.96 -13.58 -5.18
N SER A 294 3.61 -12.76 -6.16
CA SER A 294 3.39 -13.21 -7.54
C SER A 294 4.67 -13.72 -8.18
N ASN A 295 5.79 -13.00 -8.03
CA ASN A 295 7.08 -13.46 -8.51
C ASN A 295 7.53 -14.75 -7.80
N GLU A 296 7.38 -14.83 -6.47
CA GLU A 296 7.76 -16.02 -5.71
C GLU A 296 6.96 -17.25 -6.14
N LEU A 297 5.63 -17.13 -6.28
CA LEU A 297 4.76 -18.23 -6.72
C LEU A 297 5.10 -18.70 -8.15
N LEU A 298 5.25 -17.75 -9.08
CA LEU A 298 5.53 -18.09 -10.47
C LEU A 298 6.95 -18.64 -10.66
N LEU A 299 7.96 -18.08 -9.96
CA LEU A 299 9.32 -18.61 -9.96
C LEU A 299 9.34 -20.06 -9.39
N ARG A 300 8.63 -20.33 -8.31
CA ARG A 300 8.52 -21.69 -7.76
C ARG A 300 7.86 -22.64 -8.75
N CYS A 301 6.77 -22.22 -9.40
CA CYS A 301 6.11 -23.03 -10.41
C CYS A 301 7.01 -23.32 -11.61
N ARG A 302 7.86 -22.36 -12.03
CA ARG A 302 8.79 -22.54 -13.13
C ARG A 302 10.04 -23.33 -12.74
N ASP A 303 10.73 -22.91 -11.69
CA ASP A 303 12.13 -23.29 -11.42
C ASP A 303 12.25 -24.38 -10.34
N GLU A 304 11.30 -24.48 -9.40
CA GLU A 304 11.33 -25.46 -8.30
C GLU A 304 10.44 -26.68 -8.61
N PHE A 305 9.18 -26.43 -9.00
CA PHE A 305 8.23 -27.51 -9.24
C PHE A 305 8.17 -27.97 -10.71
N GLY A 306 8.65 -27.16 -11.65
CA GLY A 306 8.57 -27.44 -13.07
C GLY A 306 7.13 -27.55 -13.61
N THR A 307 6.14 -26.98 -12.92
CA THR A 307 4.73 -27.04 -13.33
C THR A 307 4.37 -26.00 -14.38
N LEU A 308 5.15 -24.92 -14.48
CA LEU A 308 4.97 -23.85 -15.47
C LEU A 308 6.28 -23.56 -16.24
N PRO A 309 6.90 -24.56 -16.91
CA PRO A 309 8.23 -24.42 -17.52
C PRO A 309 8.28 -23.45 -18.70
N ARG A 310 7.13 -23.08 -19.30
CA ARG A 310 7.07 -22.17 -20.45
C ARG A 310 6.98 -20.68 -20.08
N LEU A 311 6.95 -20.34 -18.78
CA LEU A 311 6.99 -18.94 -18.36
C LEU A 311 8.26 -18.27 -18.89
N SER A 312 8.11 -17.03 -19.32
CA SER A 312 9.21 -16.23 -19.89
C SER A 312 10.45 -16.23 -18.99
N ARG A 313 11.62 -16.24 -19.62
CA ARG A 313 12.90 -16.07 -18.91
C ARG A 313 13.06 -14.70 -18.26
N LYS A 314 12.23 -13.73 -18.67
CA LYS A 314 12.16 -12.37 -18.09
C LYS A 314 11.50 -12.33 -16.72
N LEU A 315 10.89 -13.44 -16.27
CA LEU A 315 10.28 -13.50 -14.94
C LEU A 315 11.31 -13.23 -13.84
N GLY A 316 11.02 -12.23 -13.03
CA GLY A 316 11.86 -11.71 -11.95
C GLY A 316 12.69 -10.48 -12.33
N GLU A 317 12.83 -10.13 -13.62
CA GLU A 317 13.59 -8.93 -14.05
C GLU A 317 12.75 -7.65 -13.91
N GLY A 318 13.42 -6.52 -13.68
CA GLY A 318 12.79 -5.20 -13.67
C GLY A 318 12.16 -4.81 -12.33
N PHE A 319 12.63 -5.36 -11.21
CA PHE A 319 12.18 -4.91 -9.89
C PHE A 319 12.49 -3.44 -9.67
N SER A 320 11.51 -2.71 -9.18
CA SER A 320 11.58 -1.31 -8.75
C SER A 320 11.11 -1.16 -7.31
N GLY A 321 11.82 -0.34 -6.53
CA GLY A 321 11.37 0.13 -5.22
C GLY A 321 10.55 1.41 -5.32
N ASN A 322 10.16 1.83 -6.54
CA ASN A 322 9.39 3.04 -6.81
C ASN A 322 10.03 4.34 -6.26
N GLY A 323 11.36 4.34 -6.07
CA GLY A 323 12.10 5.46 -5.50
C GLY A 323 11.74 5.79 -4.05
N ASP A 324 11.09 4.88 -3.34
CA ASP A 324 10.66 5.08 -1.96
C ASP A 324 11.82 5.47 -1.05
N PHE A 325 11.60 6.50 -0.23
CA PHE A 325 12.53 6.90 0.79
C PHE A 325 11.80 7.56 1.95
N LEU A 326 11.96 7.00 3.13
CA LEU A 326 11.37 7.53 4.35
C LEU A 326 12.43 8.23 5.19
N SER A 327 12.15 9.44 5.65
CA SER A 327 13.03 10.16 6.57
C SER A 327 12.22 10.98 7.58
N PHE A 328 12.92 11.41 8.62
CA PHE A 328 12.31 12.13 9.74
C PHE A 328 13.09 13.43 10.00
N VAL A 329 12.34 14.47 10.34
CA VAL A 329 12.89 15.73 10.82
C VAL A 329 12.33 15.95 12.23
N THR A 330 13.20 16.09 13.22
CA THR A 330 12.78 16.16 14.62
C THR A 330 13.31 17.40 15.35
N GLY A 331 12.51 17.91 16.29
CA GLY A 331 12.89 19.04 17.13
C GLY A 331 12.97 20.37 16.37
N GLY A 332 12.02 20.62 15.47
CA GLY A 332 11.87 21.88 14.76
C GLY A 332 11.33 23.01 15.62
N GLU A 333 11.37 24.24 15.09
CA GLU A 333 10.74 25.43 15.71
C GLU A 333 9.29 25.63 15.21
N ARG A 334 8.92 24.98 14.10
CA ARG A 334 7.60 25.11 13.47
C ARG A 334 6.70 23.95 13.86
N ASP A 335 5.42 24.25 14.10
CA ASP A 335 4.41 23.26 14.44
C ASP A 335 4.06 22.41 13.21
N ALA A 336 4.00 21.08 13.38
CA ALA A 336 3.64 20.11 12.36
C ALA A 336 2.36 19.32 12.70
N ASP A 337 2.11 19.08 13.98
CA ASP A 337 1.01 18.25 14.50
C ASP A 337 0.83 16.93 13.70
N PRO A 338 1.84 16.06 13.68
CA PRO A 338 1.87 14.90 12.82
C PRO A 338 0.84 13.82 13.17
N ASN A 339 0.12 13.97 14.27
CA ASN A 339 -0.87 13.00 14.75
C ASN A 339 -2.31 13.38 14.39
N TYR A 340 -2.55 14.50 13.69
CA TYR A 340 -3.88 14.94 13.29
C TYR A 340 -4.05 14.95 11.76
N GLY A 341 -5.15 14.40 11.26
CA GLY A 341 -5.50 14.31 9.85
C GLY A 341 -5.26 12.92 9.25
N PRO A 342 -5.74 12.65 8.03
CA PRO A 342 -5.32 11.49 7.24
C PRO A 342 -3.80 11.46 7.08
N VAL A 343 -3.20 10.29 6.86
CA VAL A 343 -1.73 10.17 6.82
C VAL A 343 -1.09 11.06 5.76
N ILE A 344 -1.65 11.11 4.57
CA ILE A 344 -1.23 12.04 3.52
C ILE A 344 -2.38 12.98 3.20
N THR A 345 -2.06 14.27 2.96
CA THR A 345 -3.04 15.29 2.56
C THR A 345 -2.63 16.07 1.31
N GLN A 346 -1.33 16.10 1.04
CA GLN A 346 -0.75 16.80 -0.11
C GLN A 346 0.60 16.20 -0.49
N TYR A 347 1.07 16.61 -1.65
CA TYR A 347 2.42 16.33 -2.13
C TYR A 347 3.08 17.58 -2.71
N ILE A 348 4.40 17.59 -2.70
CA ILE A 348 5.25 18.60 -3.34
C ILE A 348 5.93 17.94 -4.53
N ASP A 349 5.78 18.53 -5.71
CA ASP A 349 6.30 18.00 -6.96
C ASP A 349 7.71 18.56 -7.26
N TYR A 350 8.67 17.67 -7.43
CA TYR A 350 10.03 17.95 -7.86
C TYR A 350 10.31 17.35 -9.24
N GLY A 351 9.48 17.71 -10.20
CA GLY A 351 9.61 17.28 -11.59
C GLY A 351 9.05 15.89 -11.89
N LEU A 352 8.23 15.30 -11.00
CA LEU A 352 7.60 14.03 -11.30
C LEU A 352 6.46 14.19 -12.31
N GLN A 353 5.61 15.19 -12.14
CA GLN A 353 4.50 15.44 -13.06
C GLN A 353 4.98 16.02 -14.39
N GLN A 354 6.01 16.84 -14.35
CA GLN A 354 6.65 17.44 -15.53
C GLN A 354 8.18 17.33 -15.36
N PRO A 355 8.83 16.36 -16.03
CA PRO A 355 10.28 16.14 -15.90
C PRO A 355 11.08 17.40 -16.24
N ILE A 356 12.15 17.62 -15.47
CA ILE A 356 13.09 18.69 -15.69
C ILE A 356 14.37 18.03 -16.21
N ASP A 357 14.83 18.43 -17.39
CA ASP A 357 16.01 17.86 -18.04
C ASP A 357 17.23 17.80 -17.10
N GLY A 358 17.83 16.62 -17.03
CA GLY A 358 19.01 16.37 -16.22
C GLY A 358 18.78 16.31 -14.72
N LYS A 359 17.51 16.41 -14.23
CA LYS A 359 17.20 16.30 -12.81
C LYS A 359 16.43 15.03 -12.49
N PRO A 360 16.69 14.37 -11.36
CA PRO A 360 15.87 13.28 -10.88
C PRO A 360 14.43 13.74 -10.60
N ALA A 361 13.46 12.94 -11.04
CA ALA A 361 12.03 13.19 -10.87
C ALA A 361 11.52 12.49 -9.60
N PHE A 362 11.00 13.23 -8.62
CA PHE A 362 10.45 12.71 -7.37
C PHE A 362 9.39 13.63 -6.79
N LEU A 363 8.68 13.13 -5.79
CA LEU A 363 7.75 13.92 -4.98
C LEU A 363 8.02 13.72 -3.48
N LEU A 364 7.50 14.66 -2.69
CA LEU A 364 7.53 14.64 -1.22
C LEU A 364 6.09 14.73 -0.71
N GLU A 365 5.66 13.76 0.09
CA GLU A 365 4.36 13.72 0.76
C GLU A 365 4.45 14.08 2.24
N ASP A 366 3.39 14.73 2.77
CA ASP A 366 3.25 15.19 4.16
C ASP A 366 2.77 14.05 5.07
N ALA A 367 3.60 13.06 5.37
CA ALA A 367 3.16 11.90 6.12
C ALA A 367 2.88 12.20 7.61
N ALA A 368 1.76 11.63 8.10
CA ALA A 368 1.44 11.55 9.52
C ALA A 368 2.00 10.24 10.13
N TYR A 369 1.91 10.10 11.45
CA TYR A 369 2.15 8.84 12.14
C TYR A 369 1.24 8.72 13.37
N PRO A 370 0.94 7.46 13.80
CA PRO A 370 0.04 7.20 14.92
C PRO A 370 0.50 7.87 16.22
N SER A 371 -0.45 8.26 17.05
CA SER A 371 -0.15 8.91 18.34
C SER A 371 0.69 8.05 19.28
N PHE A 372 0.56 6.72 19.24
CA PHE A 372 1.43 5.83 20.02
C PHE A 372 2.90 5.88 19.56
N ALA A 373 3.17 6.19 18.29
CA ALA A 373 4.54 6.35 17.80
C ALA A 373 5.20 7.64 18.28
N ALA A 374 4.42 8.62 18.72
CA ALA A 374 4.95 9.84 19.32
C ALA A 374 5.85 9.54 20.54
N TRP A 375 5.55 8.48 21.29
CA TRP A 375 6.39 8.02 22.39
C TRP A 375 7.79 7.63 21.95
N TYR A 376 7.88 6.92 20.82
CA TYR A 376 9.16 6.52 20.25
C TYR A 376 9.93 7.74 19.74
N VAL A 377 9.26 8.70 19.11
CA VAL A 377 9.88 9.95 18.64
C VAL A 377 10.43 10.75 19.81
N GLU A 378 9.70 10.83 20.92
CA GLU A 378 10.18 11.48 22.15
C GLU A 378 11.36 10.73 22.79
N GLY A 379 11.38 9.39 22.71
CA GLY A 379 12.41 8.54 23.29
C GLY A 379 13.69 8.41 22.45
N ILE A 380 13.60 8.53 21.14
CA ILE A 380 14.75 8.44 20.21
C ILE A 380 15.61 9.72 20.25
N ARG A 381 15.10 10.80 20.81
CA ARG A 381 15.90 12.01 20.97
C ARG A 381 17.16 11.67 21.77
N PRO A 382 18.37 11.89 21.23
CA PRO A 382 19.59 11.67 22.02
C PRO A 382 19.47 12.51 23.30
N ALA A 383 19.56 11.85 24.43
CA ALA A 383 19.56 12.47 25.76
C ALA A 383 20.81 13.37 26.00
N LEU A 384 21.46 13.80 24.93
CA LEU A 384 22.80 14.37 24.87
C LEU A 384 22.82 15.91 24.82
N SER A 385 21.67 16.59 24.74
CA SER A 385 21.65 18.02 24.91
C SER A 385 21.39 18.33 26.39
N LEU A 386 22.39 18.83 27.10
CA LEU A 386 22.27 19.33 28.48
C LEU A 386 21.08 20.30 28.62
N SER A 387 20.84 21.17 27.64
CA SER A 387 19.71 22.09 27.61
C SER A 387 18.35 21.37 27.65
N TYR A 388 18.23 20.19 27.03
CA TYR A 388 16.99 19.40 27.06
C TYR A 388 16.74 18.76 28.42
N ILE A 389 17.80 18.23 29.04
CA ILE A 389 17.74 17.66 30.40
C ILE A 389 17.30 18.76 31.37
N PHE A 390 17.91 19.93 31.29
CA PHE A 390 17.53 21.08 32.14
C PHE A 390 16.10 21.56 31.91
N THR A 391 15.63 21.58 30.64
CA THR A 391 14.25 21.97 30.33
C THR A 391 13.25 20.95 30.87
N ARG A 392 13.56 19.66 30.78
CA ARG A 392 12.71 18.59 31.30
C ARG A 392 12.67 18.57 32.84
N ILE A 393 13.83 18.73 33.46
CA ILE A 393 13.93 18.87 34.91
C ILE A 393 13.16 20.13 35.38
N ALA A 394 13.32 21.26 34.71
CA ALA A 394 12.59 22.50 35.04
C ALA A 394 11.06 22.35 34.87
N ARG A 395 10.61 21.57 33.89
CA ARG A 395 9.18 21.24 33.70
C ARG A 395 8.67 20.28 34.77
N MET A 396 9.44 19.25 35.12
CA MET A 396 9.14 18.35 36.24
C MET A 396 9.09 19.11 37.57
N LEU A 397 10.06 19.96 37.85
CA LEU A 397 10.09 20.79 39.06
C LEU A 397 8.91 21.75 39.12
N ARG A 398 8.51 22.39 38.00
CA ARG A 398 7.28 23.18 37.92
C ARG A 398 6.02 22.35 38.15
N LEU A 399 5.98 21.15 37.69
CA LEU A 399 4.86 20.21 37.90
C LEU A 399 4.77 19.83 39.37
N VAL A 400 5.90 19.38 39.95
CA VAL A 400 6.00 19.05 41.38
C VAL A 400 5.65 20.26 42.26
N TRP A 401 6.17 21.45 41.93
CA TRP A 401 5.85 22.69 42.61
C TRP A 401 4.35 23.03 42.54
N ARG A 402 3.74 22.94 41.36
CA ARG A 402 2.30 23.13 41.21
C ARG A 402 1.51 22.09 42.00
N PHE A 403 1.91 20.84 41.99
CA PHE A 403 1.30 19.76 42.79
C PHE A 403 1.43 20.06 44.30
N ALA A 404 2.61 20.46 44.78
CA ALA A 404 2.86 20.81 46.18
C ALA A 404 2.06 22.04 46.63
N VAL A 405 2.08 23.12 45.86
CA VAL A 405 1.31 24.35 46.17
C VAL A 405 -0.19 24.07 46.20
N GLN A 406 -0.67 23.10 45.48
CA GLN A 406 -2.10 22.77 45.43
C GLN A 406 -2.53 21.74 46.46
N SER A 407 -1.61 20.86 46.87
CA SER A 407 -1.83 19.96 47.99
C SER A 407 -1.82 20.72 49.33
N LEU A 408 -1.17 21.89 49.37
CA LEU A 408 -1.08 22.78 50.54
C LEU A 408 -2.09 23.91 50.52
N GLY A 409 -2.77 24.17 49.40
CA GLY A 409 -3.74 25.26 49.23
C GLY A 409 -5.18 24.74 49.20
N SER A 410 -6.09 25.50 49.77
CA SER A 410 -7.50 25.22 50.01
C SER A 410 -8.29 24.72 48.76
N GLY A 411 -8.18 23.46 48.39
CA GLY A 411 -9.22 22.60 47.82
C GLY A 411 -10.03 23.03 46.58
N LYS A 412 -9.65 24.03 45.79
CA LYS A 412 -10.39 24.47 44.59
C LYS A 412 -9.69 24.12 43.29
N TRP A 413 -9.21 22.90 43.16
CA TRP A 413 -8.54 22.51 41.94
C TRP A 413 -9.30 21.44 41.14
N GLY A 414 -9.77 21.84 39.95
CA GLY A 414 -10.38 20.97 38.98
C GLY A 414 -9.51 20.82 37.72
N GLY A 415 -8.27 20.36 37.88
CA GLY A 415 -7.41 20.07 36.75
C GLY A 415 -7.28 18.57 36.56
N SER A 416 -7.49 18.06 35.36
CA SER A 416 -7.27 16.65 35.04
C SER A 416 -5.79 16.32 35.06
N VAL A 417 -5.34 15.43 35.96
CA VAL A 417 -3.98 14.86 35.97
C VAL A 417 -3.65 14.26 34.60
N VAL A 418 -4.63 13.69 33.92
CA VAL A 418 -4.52 13.14 32.57
C VAL A 418 -4.19 14.23 31.54
N ALA A 419 -4.77 15.43 31.64
CA ALA A 419 -4.44 16.54 30.76
C ALA A 419 -2.99 17.03 30.96
N TYR A 420 -2.48 16.99 32.20
CA TYR A 420 -1.07 17.32 32.48
C TYR A 420 -0.11 16.23 32.02
N LEU A 421 -0.45 14.97 32.26
CA LEU A 421 0.28 13.82 31.70
C LEU A 421 0.26 13.87 30.18
N HIS A 422 -0.87 14.21 29.57
CA HIS A 422 -0.99 14.35 28.12
C HIS A 422 -0.17 15.52 27.58
N ALA A 423 -0.08 16.64 28.30
CA ALA A 423 0.77 17.79 27.94
C ALA A 423 2.28 17.49 28.15
N LEU A 424 2.61 16.62 29.11
CA LEU A 424 3.97 16.10 29.33
C LEU A 424 4.35 15.04 28.30
N LEU A 425 3.38 14.25 27.86
CA LEU A 425 3.54 13.13 26.94
C LEU A 425 3.34 13.53 25.48
N LYS A 426 2.54 14.58 25.17
CA LYS A 426 2.63 15.35 23.93
C LYS A 426 3.89 16.19 24.03
N GLY A 427 5.04 15.54 23.94
CA GLY A 427 6.29 16.27 23.96
C GLY A 427 6.35 17.25 22.79
N ASP A 428 6.88 18.43 23.01
CA ASP A 428 7.12 19.45 21.98
C ASP A 428 7.91 18.91 20.78
N VAL A 429 8.67 17.82 20.96
CA VAL A 429 9.47 17.22 19.92
C VAL A 429 8.61 16.53 18.89
N SER A 430 7.69 15.65 19.32
CA SER A 430 6.78 14.96 18.40
C SER A 430 5.88 15.95 17.67
N TYR A 431 5.34 16.94 18.37
CA TYR A 431 4.47 17.97 17.78
C TYR A 431 5.16 18.80 16.68
N ARG A 432 6.48 18.98 16.78
CA ARG A 432 7.34 19.71 15.82
C ARG A 432 8.24 18.79 15.00
N SER A 433 7.86 17.53 14.89
CA SER A 433 8.52 16.57 14.02
C SER A 433 7.70 16.33 12.76
N SER A 434 8.38 16.01 11.68
CA SER A 434 7.77 15.73 10.39
C SER A 434 8.29 14.41 9.83
N VAL A 435 7.41 13.65 9.20
CA VAL A 435 7.76 12.46 8.42
C VAL A 435 7.78 12.86 6.96
N LEU A 436 8.90 12.66 6.30
CA LEU A 436 9.09 12.96 4.90
C LEU A 436 9.02 11.65 4.12
N LEU A 437 7.93 11.44 3.40
CA LEU A 437 7.78 10.29 2.50
C LEU A 437 8.06 10.75 1.08
N PHE A 438 9.08 10.15 0.49
CA PHE A 438 9.47 10.44 -0.89
C PHE A 438 9.19 9.24 -1.77
N MET A 439 8.82 9.50 -3.01
CA MET A 439 8.77 8.55 -4.11
C MET A 439 9.38 9.19 -5.35
N GLY A 440 9.92 8.36 -6.25
CA GLY A 440 10.51 8.88 -7.48
C GLY A 440 10.71 7.79 -8.52
N HIS A 441 11.06 8.20 -9.72
CA HIS A 441 11.29 7.27 -10.82
C HIS A 441 12.70 6.69 -10.70
N ASP A 442 12.81 5.44 -10.18
CA ASP A 442 14.05 4.70 -10.07
C ASP A 442 14.37 3.91 -11.35
N ALA A 443 15.54 3.29 -11.40
CA ALA A 443 16.02 2.59 -12.60
C ALA A 443 15.25 1.31 -12.94
N ALA A 444 14.47 0.75 -12.01
CA ALA A 444 13.75 -0.52 -12.14
C ALA A 444 14.64 -1.62 -12.76
N ASP A 445 15.80 -1.84 -12.19
CA ASP A 445 16.84 -2.76 -12.69
C ASP A 445 17.17 -3.89 -11.71
N GLY A 446 16.36 -4.06 -10.67
CA GLY A 446 16.46 -5.18 -9.74
C GLY A 446 16.04 -6.50 -10.36
N VAL A 447 16.59 -7.60 -9.83
CA VAL A 447 16.30 -8.97 -10.29
C VAL A 447 15.90 -9.83 -9.10
N MET A 448 14.73 -10.43 -9.19
CA MET A 448 14.23 -11.43 -8.25
C MET A 448 14.52 -12.84 -8.77
N SER A 449 14.92 -13.74 -7.87
CA SER A 449 15.21 -15.15 -8.19
C SER A 449 14.97 -16.02 -6.98
N LEU A 450 14.95 -17.34 -7.14
CA LEU A 450 14.92 -18.28 -6.01
C LEU A 450 16.35 -18.64 -5.58
N ARG A 451 16.62 -18.58 -4.28
CA ARG A 451 17.84 -19.07 -3.66
C ARG A 451 17.47 -19.90 -2.41
N GLY A 452 17.79 -21.18 -2.45
CA GLY A 452 17.43 -22.10 -1.37
C GLY A 452 15.92 -22.16 -1.09
N GLY A 453 15.08 -22.12 -2.13
CA GLY A 453 13.61 -22.16 -2.02
C GLY A 453 12.97 -20.86 -1.52
N LYS A 454 13.73 -19.78 -1.32
CA LYS A 454 13.25 -18.46 -0.88
C LYS A 454 13.45 -17.42 -1.97
N LEU A 455 12.55 -16.45 -2.04
CA LEU A 455 12.71 -15.29 -2.92
C LEU A 455 13.93 -14.46 -2.50
N ALA A 456 14.82 -14.20 -3.43
CA ALA A 456 15.99 -13.35 -3.29
C ALA A 456 15.88 -12.15 -4.24
N LEU A 457 16.39 -11.01 -3.83
CA LEU A 457 16.44 -9.79 -4.64
C LEU A 457 17.88 -9.31 -4.75
N ASP A 458 18.33 -9.09 -5.98
CA ASP A 458 19.54 -8.34 -6.28
C ASP A 458 19.15 -6.99 -6.87
N TRP A 459 19.43 -5.92 -6.10
CA TRP A 459 19.08 -4.55 -6.48
C TRP A 459 20.34 -3.68 -6.62
N PRO A 460 20.68 -3.25 -7.87
CA PRO A 460 21.89 -2.49 -8.13
C PRO A 460 21.69 -1.01 -7.76
N GLN A 461 21.72 -0.68 -6.48
CA GLN A 461 21.48 0.65 -5.91
C GLN A 461 22.21 1.80 -6.60
N LYS A 462 23.36 1.53 -7.27
CA LYS A 462 24.17 2.57 -7.91
C LYS A 462 23.43 3.34 -8.99
N THR A 463 22.60 2.68 -9.76
CA THR A 463 21.87 3.25 -10.91
C THR A 463 20.86 4.30 -10.47
N SER A 464 20.17 4.05 -9.36
CA SER A 464 19.19 4.97 -8.79
C SER A 464 19.79 5.96 -7.77
N ARG A 465 21.11 5.95 -7.55
CA ARG A 465 21.76 6.79 -6.55
C ARG A 465 21.55 8.29 -6.76
N PRO A 466 21.58 8.87 -7.98
CA PRO A 466 21.32 10.29 -8.17
C PRO A 466 19.93 10.71 -7.63
N LEU A 467 18.91 9.85 -7.78
CA LEU A 467 17.57 10.09 -7.22
C LEU A 467 17.63 10.18 -5.69
N TYR A 468 18.24 9.21 -5.03
CA TYR A 468 18.30 9.19 -3.56
C TYR A 468 19.17 10.31 -2.98
N ASP A 469 20.23 10.71 -3.68
CA ASP A 469 21.06 11.85 -3.26
C ASP A 469 20.25 13.17 -3.37
N ALA A 470 19.41 13.34 -4.40
CA ALA A 470 18.52 14.50 -4.54
C ALA A 470 17.42 14.51 -3.45
N ILE A 471 16.81 13.36 -3.14
CA ILE A 471 15.84 13.18 -2.06
C ILE A 471 16.45 13.57 -0.71
N VAL A 472 17.64 13.05 -0.38
CA VAL A 472 18.35 13.38 0.87
C VAL A 472 18.67 14.87 0.95
N ALA A 473 19.09 15.48 -0.16
CA ALA A 473 19.34 16.93 -0.22
C ALA A 473 18.05 17.74 0.06
N CYS A 474 16.90 17.32 -0.51
CA CYS A 474 15.60 17.93 -0.22
C CYS A 474 15.24 17.82 1.27
N GLY A 475 15.39 16.64 1.88
CA GLY A 475 15.13 16.44 3.31
C GLY A 475 16.01 17.32 4.21
N LYS A 476 17.25 17.58 3.84
CA LYS A 476 18.16 18.51 4.56
C LYS A 476 17.67 19.96 4.44
N ARG A 477 17.20 20.39 3.26
CA ARG A 477 16.60 21.73 3.09
C ARG A 477 15.32 21.90 3.93
N PHE A 478 14.50 20.83 4.02
CA PHE A 478 13.34 20.83 4.91
C PHE A 478 13.74 20.99 6.40
N LYS A 479 14.79 20.29 6.84
CA LYS A 479 15.36 20.46 8.18
C LYS A 479 15.79 21.92 8.44
N GLU A 480 16.50 22.54 7.50
CA GLU A 480 16.94 23.93 7.59
C GLU A 480 15.75 24.91 7.66
N PHE A 481 14.75 24.70 6.80
CA PHE A 481 13.52 25.50 6.79
C PHE A 481 12.75 25.43 8.11
N THR A 482 12.67 24.26 8.72
CA THR A 482 12.00 24.07 10.01
C THR A 482 12.88 24.42 11.21
N LYS A 483 14.15 24.73 10.99
CA LYS A 483 15.19 24.90 12.01
C LYS A 483 15.27 23.72 12.97
N ALA A 484 15.09 22.53 12.43
CA ALA A 484 15.05 21.32 13.23
C ALA A 484 16.45 20.90 13.68
N SER A 485 16.51 20.26 14.85
CA SER A 485 17.75 19.78 15.43
C SER A 485 18.36 18.62 14.64
N SER A 486 17.50 17.74 14.08
CA SER A 486 17.97 16.52 13.41
C SER A 486 17.23 16.23 12.12
N TYR A 487 17.96 15.72 11.13
CA TYR A 487 17.45 14.99 9.97
C TYR A 487 17.89 13.54 10.08
N ILE A 488 16.96 12.63 10.10
CA ILE A 488 17.21 11.20 10.30
C ILE A 488 16.70 10.49 9.03
N PRO A 489 17.57 10.10 8.10
CA PRO A 489 17.18 9.21 7.02
C PRO A 489 16.73 7.87 7.60
N GLN A 490 16.06 7.05 6.82
CA GLN A 490 15.68 5.71 7.28
C GLN A 490 16.89 5.00 7.93
N PRO A 491 16.69 4.30 9.06
CA PRO A 491 17.80 3.81 9.89
C PRO A 491 18.81 2.95 9.14
N THR A 492 18.33 2.16 8.17
CA THR A 492 19.12 1.25 7.36
C THR A 492 19.94 1.94 6.25
N TRP A 493 19.69 3.23 5.95
CA TRP A 493 20.43 4.01 4.94
C TRP A 493 21.84 4.40 5.37
N SER A 494 22.15 4.32 6.64
CA SER A 494 23.47 4.69 7.17
C SER A 494 24.57 3.73 6.71
N ARG A 495 25.80 4.26 6.47
CA ARG A 495 26.97 3.42 6.20
C ARG A 495 27.31 2.55 7.41
N PRO A 496 27.74 1.28 7.25
CA PRO A 496 28.11 0.63 5.98
C PRO A 496 26.94 -0.04 5.25
N VAL A 497 25.76 -0.20 5.89
CA VAL A 497 24.66 -1.05 5.41
C VAL A 497 24.01 -0.51 4.14
N ARG A 498 23.62 0.76 4.13
CA ARG A 498 22.92 1.44 3.01
C ARG A 498 21.79 0.62 2.40
N ASN A 499 20.93 0.06 3.24
CA ASN A 499 19.68 -0.55 2.81
C ASN A 499 18.63 0.52 2.56
N ASN A 500 17.85 0.35 1.52
CA ASN A 500 16.65 1.13 1.28
C ASN A 500 15.42 0.36 1.80
N ILE A 501 14.28 1.04 1.94
CA ILE A 501 13.00 0.44 2.30
C ILE A 501 11.99 0.86 1.25
N THR A 502 11.24 -0.11 0.72
CA THR A 502 10.08 0.17 -0.13
C THR A 502 8.79 -0.37 0.47
N VAL A 503 7.73 0.39 0.35
CA VAL A 503 6.35 -0.03 0.60
C VAL A 503 5.58 -0.20 -0.72
N HIS A 504 6.24 0.10 -1.85
CA HIS A 504 5.70 0.06 -3.20
C HIS A 504 6.54 -0.84 -4.14
N PRO A 505 6.77 -2.13 -3.81
CA PRO A 505 7.52 -3.01 -4.69
C PRO A 505 6.76 -3.23 -6.00
N LEU A 506 7.45 -3.07 -7.15
CA LEU A 506 6.91 -3.19 -8.51
C LEU A 506 7.80 -4.07 -9.38
N GLY A 507 7.25 -4.60 -10.48
CA GLY A 507 8.00 -5.30 -11.51
C GLY A 507 8.20 -6.79 -11.29
N GLY A 508 8.93 -7.41 -12.19
CA GLY A 508 9.23 -8.85 -12.21
C GLY A 508 8.34 -9.70 -13.13
N CYS A 509 7.12 -9.23 -13.46
CA CYS A 509 6.22 -9.86 -14.43
C CYS A 509 5.84 -8.89 -15.55
N ALA A 510 6.79 -8.12 -16.07
CA ALA A 510 6.56 -6.96 -16.91
C ALA A 510 5.61 -7.22 -18.08
N LEU A 511 4.67 -6.26 -18.32
CA LEU A 511 3.85 -6.17 -19.53
C LEU A 511 4.74 -5.95 -20.75
N ALA A 512 4.50 -6.72 -21.83
CA ALA A 512 5.21 -6.60 -23.08
C ALA A 512 4.34 -7.04 -24.27
N GLU A 513 4.85 -6.86 -25.47
CA GLU A 513 4.21 -7.34 -26.70
C GLU A 513 4.57 -8.81 -26.98
N ASP A 514 5.68 -9.30 -26.45
CA ASP A 514 6.16 -10.66 -26.62
C ASP A 514 6.96 -11.21 -25.42
N ALA A 515 7.23 -12.51 -25.43
CA ALA A 515 7.92 -13.22 -24.36
C ALA A 515 9.43 -12.90 -24.25
N ALA A 516 10.04 -12.29 -25.27
CA ALA A 516 11.44 -11.90 -25.24
C ALA A 516 11.66 -10.61 -24.44
N HIS A 517 10.62 -9.78 -24.33
CA HIS A 517 10.67 -8.47 -23.69
C HIS A 517 9.95 -8.44 -22.33
N GLY A 518 9.04 -9.39 -22.04
CA GLY A 518 8.33 -9.43 -20.76
C GLY A 518 7.75 -10.79 -20.41
N VAL A 519 6.83 -10.78 -19.46
CA VAL A 519 6.24 -12.00 -18.88
C VAL A 519 4.77 -12.14 -19.25
N VAL A 520 4.06 -11.01 -19.34
CA VAL A 520 2.62 -10.99 -19.64
C VAL A 520 2.30 -10.09 -20.82
N SER A 521 1.27 -10.46 -21.55
CA SER A 521 0.86 -9.81 -22.80
C SER A 521 0.15 -8.48 -22.53
N SER A 522 0.48 -7.48 -23.34
CA SER A 522 -0.26 -6.22 -23.44
C SER A 522 -1.26 -6.21 -24.61
N ILE A 523 -1.31 -7.27 -25.42
CA ILE A 523 -2.11 -7.36 -26.64
C ILE A 523 -3.58 -7.60 -26.30
N ALA A 524 -4.48 -6.90 -26.99
CA ALA A 524 -5.92 -7.09 -26.88
C ALA A 524 -6.32 -8.55 -27.17
N GLY A 525 -7.24 -9.09 -26.38
CA GLY A 525 -7.63 -10.51 -26.38
C GLY A 525 -6.72 -11.41 -25.53
N SER A 526 -5.64 -10.84 -24.96
CA SER A 526 -4.72 -11.56 -24.06
C SER A 526 -4.06 -10.64 -23.00
N ARG A 527 -4.68 -9.50 -22.69
CA ARG A 527 -4.14 -8.53 -21.73
C ARG A 527 -3.87 -9.20 -20.37
N GLY A 528 -2.66 -9.05 -19.86
CA GLY A 528 -2.24 -9.65 -18.59
C GLY A 528 -2.00 -11.17 -18.64
N GLN A 529 -2.22 -11.84 -19.76
CA GLN A 529 -2.02 -13.29 -19.91
C GLN A 529 -0.53 -13.61 -19.96
N ALA A 530 -0.10 -14.58 -19.17
CA ALA A 530 1.28 -15.05 -19.16
C ALA A 530 1.67 -15.69 -20.50
N PHE A 531 2.80 -15.27 -21.07
CA PHE A 531 3.31 -15.88 -22.29
C PHE A 531 3.58 -17.38 -22.09
N GLY A 532 3.19 -18.18 -23.09
CA GLY A 532 3.30 -19.64 -23.04
C GLY A 532 2.09 -20.34 -22.40
N TYR A 533 1.13 -19.62 -21.83
CA TYR A 533 -0.04 -20.18 -21.16
C TYR A 533 -1.33 -19.46 -21.55
N ARG A 534 -2.40 -20.22 -21.77
CA ARG A 534 -3.76 -19.70 -21.96
C ARG A 534 -4.45 -19.58 -20.61
N SER A 535 -5.21 -18.52 -20.44
CA SER A 535 -6.05 -18.32 -19.24
C SER A 535 -5.30 -18.29 -17.90
N LEU A 536 -3.98 -18.05 -17.92
CA LEU A 536 -3.17 -17.71 -16.77
C LEU A 536 -2.79 -16.22 -16.87
N TYR A 537 -3.25 -15.42 -15.92
CA TYR A 537 -3.09 -13.97 -15.94
C TYR A 537 -2.31 -13.50 -14.73
N VAL A 538 -1.67 -12.32 -14.85
CA VAL A 538 -1.12 -11.58 -13.72
C VAL A 538 -1.71 -10.18 -13.74
N ALA A 539 -2.21 -9.71 -12.58
CA ALA A 539 -2.90 -8.43 -12.49
C ALA A 539 -2.59 -7.71 -11.16
N ASP A 540 -1.33 -7.36 -10.92
CA ASP A 540 -0.89 -6.60 -9.73
C ASP A 540 0.34 -5.73 -10.04
N GLY A 541 1.00 -5.18 -9.03
CA GLY A 541 2.20 -4.34 -9.21
C GLY A 541 3.38 -5.05 -9.87
N SER A 542 3.38 -6.37 -10.00
CA SER A 542 4.45 -7.10 -10.67
C SER A 542 4.49 -6.87 -12.18
N ILE A 543 3.36 -6.48 -12.80
CA ILE A 543 3.29 -6.29 -14.26
C ILE A 543 3.91 -4.97 -14.75
N PHE A 544 4.37 -4.12 -13.85
CA PHE A 544 4.96 -2.82 -14.18
C PHE A 544 6.34 -3.01 -14.81
N PRO A 545 6.61 -2.44 -16.00
CA PRO A 545 7.94 -2.48 -16.61
C PRO A 545 8.93 -1.51 -15.96
N THR A 546 8.43 -0.46 -15.28
CA THR A 546 9.23 0.56 -14.58
C THR A 546 8.57 0.99 -13.29
N GLY A 547 9.30 1.66 -12.39
CA GLY A 547 8.72 2.46 -11.33
C GLY A 547 7.86 3.60 -11.90
N VAL A 548 6.83 4.00 -11.19
CA VAL A 548 5.96 5.13 -11.61
C VAL A 548 6.26 6.41 -10.84
N GLY A 549 7.03 6.32 -9.76
CA GLY A 549 7.41 7.46 -8.93
C GLY A 549 6.26 8.08 -8.14
N ALA A 550 5.06 7.53 -8.26
CA ALA A 550 3.83 7.91 -7.56
C ALA A 550 3.27 6.72 -6.80
N ASN A 551 2.29 6.93 -5.92
CA ASN A 551 1.59 5.85 -5.22
C ASN A 551 0.95 4.90 -6.24
N PRO A 552 1.38 3.63 -6.35
CA PRO A 552 1.04 2.79 -7.51
C PRO A 552 -0.38 2.23 -7.46
N SER A 553 -1.11 2.37 -6.35
CA SER A 553 -2.46 1.81 -6.15
C SER A 553 -3.45 2.16 -7.25
N ALA A 554 -3.46 3.44 -7.69
CA ALA A 554 -4.31 3.92 -8.78
C ALA A 554 -3.99 3.20 -10.10
N THR A 555 -2.70 3.10 -10.44
CA THR A 555 -2.26 2.46 -11.70
C THR A 555 -2.46 0.95 -11.67
N ILE A 556 -2.25 0.30 -10.51
CA ILE A 556 -2.56 -1.14 -10.36
C ILE A 556 -4.05 -1.40 -10.57
N ALA A 557 -4.92 -0.59 -9.95
CA ALA A 557 -6.36 -0.74 -10.10
C ALA A 557 -6.81 -0.49 -11.55
N ALA A 558 -6.30 0.57 -12.20
CA ALA A 558 -6.62 0.87 -13.59
C ALA A 558 -6.19 -0.24 -14.57
N LEU A 559 -4.98 -0.79 -14.39
CA LEU A 559 -4.51 -1.92 -15.19
C LEU A 559 -5.32 -3.19 -14.95
N ALA A 560 -5.74 -3.43 -13.70
CA ALA A 560 -6.59 -4.57 -13.38
C ALA A 560 -7.99 -4.45 -14.00
N GLU A 561 -8.57 -3.25 -14.04
CA GLU A 561 -9.82 -2.98 -14.78
C GLU A 561 -9.64 -3.23 -16.27
N TRP A 562 -8.54 -2.74 -16.86
CA TRP A 562 -8.19 -2.92 -18.26
C TRP A 562 -7.97 -4.39 -18.65
N ILE A 563 -7.39 -5.20 -17.75
CA ILE A 563 -7.22 -6.65 -17.92
C ILE A 563 -8.56 -7.36 -17.74
N ALA A 564 -9.34 -7.00 -16.73
CA ALA A 564 -10.62 -7.65 -16.44
C ALA A 564 -11.65 -7.41 -17.56
N GLU A 565 -11.64 -6.25 -18.21
CA GLU A 565 -12.44 -5.98 -19.42
C GLU A 565 -12.11 -7.01 -20.52
N ASP A 566 -10.83 -7.25 -20.77
CA ASP A 566 -10.39 -8.19 -21.80
C ASP A 566 -10.79 -9.65 -21.48
N ILE A 567 -10.71 -10.04 -20.20
CA ILE A 567 -11.10 -11.39 -19.75
C ILE A 567 -12.61 -11.60 -19.83
N THR A 568 -13.40 -10.60 -19.46
CA THR A 568 -14.87 -10.72 -19.35
C THR A 568 -15.60 -10.36 -20.64
N GLY A 569 -15.00 -9.54 -21.50
CA GLY A 569 -15.63 -8.90 -22.63
C GLY A 569 -16.64 -7.81 -22.25
N ASN A 570 -16.69 -7.41 -20.97
CA ASN A 570 -17.62 -6.42 -20.47
C ASN A 570 -16.88 -5.12 -20.16
N THR A 571 -17.37 -4.00 -20.71
CA THR A 571 -16.85 -2.67 -20.35
C THR A 571 -17.14 -2.37 -18.88
N PRO A 572 -16.14 -2.08 -18.07
CA PRO A 572 -16.32 -1.84 -16.64
C PRO A 572 -16.96 -0.47 -16.40
N ASP A 573 -17.72 -0.36 -15.32
CA ASP A 573 -18.25 0.87 -14.78
C ASP A 573 -18.01 0.99 -13.26
N ASP A 574 -18.38 2.10 -12.66
CA ASP A 574 -18.18 2.35 -11.25
C ASP A 574 -19.33 1.88 -10.35
N THR A 575 -20.38 1.31 -10.95
CA THR A 575 -21.49 0.71 -10.20
C THR A 575 -21.11 -0.64 -9.58
N LEU A 576 -20.11 -1.30 -10.12
CA LEU A 576 -19.70 -2.67 -9.78
C LEU A 576 -20.83 -3.70 -10.01
N GLY A 577 -21.80 -3.39 -10.86
CA GLY A 577 -23.00 -4.22 -11.06
C GLY A 577 -23.97 -4.23 -9.86
N VAL A 578 -23.80 -3.30 -8.93
CA VAL A 578 -24.72 -3.11 -7.79
C VAL A 578 -25.81 -2.12 -8.19
N PRO A 579 -27.11 -2.45 -8.04
CA PRO A 579 -28.17 -1.47 -8.27
C PRO A 579 -28.00 -0.24 -7.37
N HIS A 580 -28.15 0.95 -7.95
CA HIS A 580 -28.12 2.17 -7.15
C HIS A 580 -29.23 2.13 -6.08
N ALA A 581 -28.84 2.20 -4.80
CA ALA A 581 -29.74 2.29 -3.66
C ALA A 581 -30.24 3.72 -3.44
#